data_66665c36e4f9049f454953f4d454f137
#
_entry.id   66665c36e4f9049f454953f4d454f137
#
_cell.length_a   1.000
_cell.length_b   1.000
_cell.length_c   1.000
_cell.angle_alpha   90.00
_cell.angle_beta   90.00
_cell.angle_gamma   90.00
#
_symmetry.space_group_name_H-M   'P 1'
#
loop_
_entity.id
_entity.type
_entity.pdbx_description
1 polymer ?
#
loop_
_entity_poly.entity_id
_entity_poly.type
_entity_poly.pdbx_seq_one_letter_code
_entity_poly.pdbx_strand_id
1 'polypeptide(L)'
;ARTNDAALVEKAETIFNWAITAGWDNEYGGLLYFVDCLGTPPEAYEHDMKLWWPHDEILISSLMLYRDTGKQEYLDWFYKTLDYSKAHFSDPEYGEWYGYLRRDGKPTEPACKGSTFKGPFHLPRMLILVDGMITGLLSRE
;
A
#
# COMPACT_ATOMS: atom_id res chain seq x y z
N ALA A 1 16.58 11.27 1.47
CA ALA A 1 17.81 11.04 2.24
C ALA A 1 17.59 9.79 3.10
N ARG A 2 18.60 8.91 3.20
CA ARG A 2 18.58 7.80 4.18
C ARG A 2 18.79 8.39 5.57
N THR A 3 17.99 7.96 6.52
CA THR A 3 18.32 8.22 7.91
C THR A 3 19.32 7.16 8.40
N ASN A 4 20.34 7.57 9.14
CA ASN A 4 21.21 6.64 9.84
C ASN A 4 20.75 6.43 11.30
N ASP A 5 19.56 6.91 11.64
CA ASP A 5 18.99 6.80 12.98
C ASP A 5 18.26 5.45 13.10
N ALA A 6 18.91 4.48 13.73
CA ALA A 6 18.38 3.15 13.95
C ALA A 6 17.06 3.15 14.75
N ALA A 7 16.90 4.09 15.69
CA ALA A 7 15.69 4.18 16.49
C ALA A 7 14.48 4.62 15.67
N LEU A 8 14.70 5.46 14.64
CA LEU A 8 13.62 5.82 13.70
C LEU A 8 13.25 4.66 12.80
N VAL A 9 14.25 3.88 12.34
CA VAL A 9 13.99 2.67 11.54
C VAL A 9 13.19 1.65 12.33
N GLU A 10 13.56 1.37 13.60
CA GLU A 10 12.83 0.45 14.48
C GLU A 10 11.38 0.89 14.72
N LYS A 11 11.14 2.19 14.93
CA LYS A 11 9.77 2.72 15.04
C LYS A 11 8.97 2.55 13.74
N ALA A 12 9.61 2.78 12.59
CA ALA A 12 8.97 2.59 11.30
C ALA A 12 8.60 1.12 11.06
N GLU A 13 9.48 0.17 11.40
CA GLU A 13 9.19 -1.28 11.38
C GLU A 13 8.00 -1.61 12.27
N THR A 14 7.98 -1.08 13.49
CA THR A 14 6.90 -1.33 14.44
C THR A 14 5.55 -0.86 13.89
N ILE A 15 5.48 0.36 13.36
CA ILE A 15 4.24 0.93 12.79
C ILE A 15 3.81 0.14 11.55
N PHE A 16 4.74 -0.18 10.66
CA PHE A 16 4.46 -0.98 9.47
C PHE A 16 3.87 -2.35 9.85
N ASN A 17 4.51 -3.07 10.78
CA ASN A 17 4.08 -4.39 11.20
C ASN A 17 2.70 -4.36 11.88
N TRP A 18 2.40 -3.34 12.69
CA TRP A 18 1.06 -3.17 13.25
C TRP A 18 0.00 -2.94 12.16
N ALA A 19 0.28 -2.06 11.21
CA ALA A 19 -0.65 -1.74 10.13
C ALA A 19 -0.94 -2.98 9.26
N ILE A 20 0.08 -3.74 8.90
CA ILE A 20 -0.07 -4.94 8.08
C ILE A 20 -0.76 -6.07 8.85
N THR A 21 -0.38 -6.31 10.10
CA THR A 21 -0.97 -7.40 10.92
C THR A 21 -2.46 -7.17 11.17
N ALA A 22 -2.85 -5.92 11.46
CA ALA A 22 -4.23 -5.59 11.74
C ALA A 22 -5.07 -5.40 10.47
N GLY A 23 -4.48 -4.80 9.42
CA GLY A 23 -5.23 -4.30 8.28
C GLY A 23 -5.26 -5.21 7.06
N TRP A 24 -4.33 -6.18 6.91
CA TRP A 24 -4.34 -7.05 5.72
C TRP A 24 -5.49 -8.04 5.76
N ASP A 25 -6.32 -8.03 4.73
CA ASP A 25 -7.43 -8.97 4.58
C ASP A 25 -6.91 -10.34 4.12
N ASN A 26 -6.95 -11.33 5.02
CA ASN A 26 -6.46 -12.68 4.72
C ASN A 26 -7.43 -13.51 3.86
N GLU A 27 -8.67 -13.04 3.68
CA GLU A 27 -9.68 -13.71 2.86
C GLU A 27 -9.60 -13.29 1.40
N TYR A 28 -9.57 -11.97 1.14
CA TYR A 28 -9.59 -11.41 -0.22
C TYR A 28 -8.29 -10.72 -0.64
N GLY A 29 -7.33 -10.61 0.26
CA GLY A 29 -6.13 -9.80 0.05
C GLY A 29 -6.38 -8.29 0.12
N GLY A 30 -5.30 -7.53 0.01
CA GLY A 30 -5.34 -6.07 0.12
C GLY A 30 -5.53 -5.56 1.55
N LEU A 31 -5.29 -4.27 1.75
CA LEU A 31 -5.43 -3.61 3.05
C LEU A 31 -6.84 -3.07 3.22
N LEU A 32 -7.49 -3.41 4.34
CA LEU A 32 -8.75 -2.80 4.76
C LEU A 32 -8.55 -1.32 5.09
N TYR A 33 -9.53 -0.49 4.80
CA TYR A 33 -9.41 0.96 5.01
C TYR A 33 -9.40 1.35 6.48
N PHE A 34 -10.30 0.79 7.27
CA PHE A 34 -10.32 0.98 8.72
C PHE A 34 -10.46 -0.34 9.46
N VAL A 35 -9.70 -0.45 10.54
CA VAL A 35 -9.80 -1.55 11.49
C VAL A 35 -9.86 -0.96 12.90
N ASP A 36 -10.81 -1.42 13.69
CA ASP A 36 -10.90 -1.03 15.10
C ASP A 36 -9.85 -1.78 15.93
N CYS A 37 -9.09 -1.07 16.75
CA CYS A 37 -8.00 -1.65 17.53
C CYS A 37 -8.48 -2.55 18.67
N LEU A 38 -9.74 -2.47 19.06
CA LEU A 38 -10.38 -3.32 20.08
C LEU A 38 -11.19 -4.48 19.47
N GLY A 39 -11.23 -4.54 18.12
CA GLY A 39 -11.97 -5.58 17.40
C GLY A 39 -13.48 -5.36 17.34
N THR A 40 -13.95 -4.16 17.67
CA THR A 40 -15.36 -3.79 17.47
C THR A 40 -15.61 -3.40 16.01
N PRO A 41 -16.86 -3.51 15.50
CA PRO A 41 -17.16 -3.07 14.15
C PRO A 41 -16.89 -1.56 14.00
N PRO A 42 -16.08 -1.14 12.99
CA PRO A 42 -15.86 0.27 12.72
C PRO A 42 -17.17 0.97 12.32
N GLU A 43 -17.33 2.24 12.74
CA GLU A 43 -18.49 3.05 12.35
C GLU A 43 -18.43 3.53 10.90
N ALA A 44 -17.22 3.63 10.33
CA ALA A 44 -17.04 4.09 8.97
C ALA A 44 -17.67 3.13 7.97
N TYR A 45 -18.59 3.63 7.16
CA TYR A 45 -19.31 2.86 6.14
C TYR A 45 -18.36 2.12 5.18
N GLU A 46 -17.27 2.77 4.78
CA GLU A 46 -16.25 2.26 3.85
C GLU A 46 -15.13 1.46 4.52
N HIS A 47 -15.30 1.06 5.78
CA HIS A 47 -14.22 0.46 6.59
C HIS A 47 -13.58 -0.79 5.95
N ASP A 48 -14.37 -1.63 5.28
CA ASP A 48 -13.89 -2.87 4.65
C ASP A 48 -13.49 -2.70 3.18
N MET A 49 -13.60 -1.49 2.64
CA MET A 49 -13.15 -1.20 1.29
C MET A 49 -11.62 -1.25 1.18
N LYS A 50 -11.14 -1.41 -0.04
CA LYS A 50 -9.73 -1.30 -0.39
C LYS A 50 -9.52 0.00 -1.18
N LEU A 51 -8.68 0.88 -0.67
CA LEU A 51 -8.41 2.16 -1.30
C LEU A 51 -7.00 2.18 -1.92
N TRP A 52 -6.83 2.94 -3.00
CA TRP A 52 -5.57 3.05 -3.74
C TRP A 52 -4.41 3.56 -2.86
N TRP A 53 -4.65 4.64 -2.10
CA TRP A 53 -3.58 5.34 -1.40
C TRP A 53 -2.93 4.55 -0.25
N PRO A 54 -3.65 3.73 0.57
CA PRO A 54 -2.98 2.89 1.55
C PRO A 54 -2.07 1.83 0.89
N HIS A 55 -2.46 1.32 -0.28
CA HIS A 55 -1.62 0.38 -1.02
C HIS A 55 -0.38 1.06 -1.60
N ASP A 56 -0.51 2.30 -2.12
CA ASP A 56 0.64 3.12 -2.53
C ASP A 56 1.62 3.32 -1.37
N GLU A 57 1.12 3.61 -0.16
CA GLU A 57 1.97 3.81 1.02
C GLU A 57 2.63 2.51 1.51
N ILE A 58 1.97 1.34 1.37
CA ILE A 58 2.63 0.05 1.65
C ILE A 58 3.77 -0.18 0.66
N LEU A 59 3.56 0.05 -0.64
CA LEU A 59 4.59 -0.12 -1.66
C LEU A 59 5.83 0.75 -1.36
N ILE A 60 5.62 2.00 -0.98
CA ILE A 60 6.70 2.91 -0.60
C ILE A 60 7.40 2.42 0.67
N SER A 61 6.64 2.19 1.74
CA SER A 61 7.20 1.92 3.06
C SER A 61 7.89 0.56 3.14
N SER A 62 7.33 -0.47 2.53
CA SER A 62 7.96 -1.79 2.49
C SER A 62 9.29 -1.77 1.74
N LEU A 63 9.36 -1.10 0.59
CA LEU A 63 10.61 -0.98 -0.17
C LEU A 63 11.64 -0.09 0.56
N MET A 64 11.20 0.94 1.28
CA MET A 64 12.08 1.74 2.15
C MET A 64 12.66 0.90 3.28
N LEU A 65 11.83 0.10 3.96
CA LEU A 65 12.27 -0.78 5.04
C LEU A 65 13.22 -1.86 4.53
N TYR A 66 12.93 -2.48 3.38
CA TYR A 66 13.86 -3.41 2.75
C TYR A 66 15.22 -2.76 2.46
N ARG A 67 15.23 -1.58 1.84
CA ARG A 67 16.45 -0.83 1.54
C ARG A 67 17.27 -0.52 2.79
N ASP A 68 16.61 -0.19 3.90
CA ASP A 68 17.27 0.30 5.12
C ASP A 68 17.65 -0.82 6.09
N THR A 69 16.93 -1.96 6.07
CA THR A 69 17.17 -3.10 6.97
C THR A 69 17.75 -4.34 6.30
N GLY A 70 17.53 -4.52 4.99
CA GLY A 70 17.88 -5.73 4.25
C GLY A 70 16.99 -6.94 4.54
N LYS A 71 15.93 -6.80 5.34
CA LYS A 71 15.04 -7.91 5.72
C LYS A 71 14.13 -8.30 4.57
N GLN A 72 14.21 -9.56 4.16
CA GLN A 72 13.45 -10.12 3.02
C GLN A 72 11.94 -9.97 3.18
N GLU A 73 11.41 -10.06 4.39
CA GLU A 73 9.99 -9.92 4.67
C GLU A 73 9.35 -8.64 4.10
N TYR A 74 10.10 -7.51 4.08
CA TYR A 74 9.61 -6.26 3.51
C TYR A 74 9.56 -6.27 1.99
N LEU A 75 10.49 -6.97 1.35
CA LEU A 75 10.45 -7.18 -0.10
C LEU A 75 9.29 -8.12 -0.48
N ASP A 76 9.00 -9.13 0.34
CA ASP A 76 7.86 -10.02 0.13
C ASP A 76 6.54 -9.25 0.26
N TRP A 77 6.41 -8.33 1.22
CA TRP A 77 5.26 -7.43 1.34
C TRP A 77 5.13 -6.47 0.15
N PHE A 78 6.25 -5.96 -0.36
CA PHE A 78 6.26 -5.14 -1.57
C PHE A 78 5.65 -5.90 -2.74
N TYR A 79 6.14 -7.10 -3.04
CA TYR A 79 5.62 -7.89 -4.16
C TYR A 79 4.18 -8.32 -3.95
N LYS A 80 3.83 -8.76 -2.77
CA LYS A 80 2.45 -9.15 -2.43
C LYS A 80 1.47 -8.00 -2.66
N THR A 81 1.83 -6.79 -2.25
CA THR A 81 1.00 -5.60 -2.45
C THR A 81 0.97 -5.17 -3.90
N LEU A 82 2.10 -5.24 -4.60
CA LEU A 82 2.20 -4.91 -6.02
C LEU A 82 1.33 -5.82 -6.88
N ASP A 83 1.38 -7.12 -6.64
CA ASP A 83 0.57 -8.11 -7.36
C ASP A 83 -0.92 -7.88 -7.11
N TYR A 84 -1.31 -7.67 -5.85
CA TYR A 84 -2.69 -7.29 -5.53
C TYR A 84 -3.12 -6.01 -6.25
N SER A 85 -2.29 -4.97 -6.20
CA SER A 85 -2.62 -3.68 -6.80
C SER A 85 -2.75 -3.77 -8.32
N LYS A 86 -1.88 -4.50 -8.98
CA LYS A 86 -1.97 -4.75 -10.43
C LYS A 86 -3.22 -5.53 -10.82
N ALA A 87 -3.59 -6.53 -10.02
CA ALA A 87 -4.74 -7.37 -10.31
C ALA A 87 -6.08 -6.67 -10.10
N HIS A 88 -6.17 -5.74 -9.16
CA HIS A 88 -7.45 -5.21 -8.70
C HIS A 88 -7.65 -3.72 -8.97
N PHE A 89 -6.61 -2.88 -8.82
CA PHE A 89 -6.74 -1.44 -9.03
C PHE A 89 -6.54 -1.03 -10.48
N SER A 90 -5.66 -1.71 -11.23
CA SER A 90 -5.34 -1.32 -12.60
C SER A 90 -6.51 -1.56 -13.55
N ASP A 91 -6.82 -0.56 -14.39
CA ASP A 91 -7.72 -0.74 -15.51
C ASP A 91 -6.91 -1.09 -16.76
N PRO A 92 -7.04 -2.33 -17.28
CA PRO A 92 -6.25 -2.77 -18.43
C PRO A 92 -6.69 -2.14 -19.75
N GLU A 93 -7.90 -1.59 -19.82
CA GLU A 93 -8.47 -1.02 -21.05
C GLU A 93 -8.12 0.46 -21.20
N TYR A 94 -8.33 1.24 -20.14
CA TYR A 94 -8.18 2.71 -20.20
C TYR A 94 -7.04 3.24 -19.34
N GLY A 95 -6.28 2.35 -18.70
CA GLY A 95 -5.17 2.73 -17.80
C GLY A 95 -5.63 3.37 -16.51
N GLU A 96 -4.67 3.79 -15.69
CA GLU A 96 -4.86 4.36 -14.36
C GLU A 96 -5.44 3.34 -13.35
N TRP A 97 -5.51 3.70 -12.10
CA TRP A 97 -6.04 2.87 -11.03
C TRP A 97 -7.41 3.35 -10.58
N TYR A 98 -8.32 2.41 -10.30
CA TYR A 98 -9.54 2.70 -9.56
C TYR A 98 -9.23 3.24 -8.17
N GLY A 99 -10.04 4.16 -7.67
CA GLY A 99 -9.83 4.74 -6.34
C GLY A 99 -10.31 3.82 -5.21
N TYR A 100 -11.42 3.17 -5.44
CA TYR A 100 -12.14 2.41 -4.43
C TYR A 100 -12.52 1.05 -4.97
N LEU A 101 -12.19 0.01 -4.20
CA LEU A 101 -12.63 -1.36 -4.44
C LEU A 101 -13.51 -1.80 -3.27
N ARG A 102 -14.47 -2.66 -3.56
CA ARG A 102 -15.18 -3.42 -2.53
C ARG A 102 -14.23 -4.38 -1.84
N ARG A 103 -14.65 -4.95 -0.72
CA ARG A 103 -13.83 -5.90 0.04
C ARG A 103 -13.33 -7.06 -0.82
N ASP A 104 -14.15 -7.57 -1.75
CA ASP A 104 -13.82 -8.67 -2.68
C ASP A 104 -12.84 -8.27 -3.80
N GLY A 105 -12.30 -7.06 -3.79
CA GLY A 105 -11.32 -6.55 -4.75
C GLY A 105 -11.91 -6.08 -6.07
N LYS A 106 -13.24 -6.03 -6.22
CA LYS A 106 -13.88 -5.49 -7.42
C LYS A 106 -14.09 -3.99 -7.31
N PRO A 107 -13.99 -3.24 -8.43
CA PRO A 107 -14.32 -1.81 -8.43
C PRO A 107 -15.72 -1.54 -7.87
N THR A 108 -15.89 -0.38 -7.23
CA THR A 108 -17.21 0.13 -6.81
C THR A 108 -18.06 0.51 -8.02
N GLU A 109 -19.35 0.68 -7.80
CA GLU A 109 -20.25 1.18 -8.83
C GLU A 109 -20.81 2.56 -8.40
N PRO A 110 -20.50 3.61 -9.17
CA PRO A 110 -19.65 3.65 -10.37
C PRO A 110 -18.17 3.41 -10.07
N ALA A 111 -17.46 2.82 -11.06
CA ALA A 111 -16.03 2.59 -10.99
C ALA A 111 -15.26 3.89 -11.28
N CYS A 112 -14.89 4.62 -10.24
CA CYS A 112 -14.25 5.92 -10.36
C CYS A 112 -12.72 5.83 -10.26
N LYS A 113 -12.02 6.46 -11.21
CA LYS A 113 -10.56 6.64 -11.19
C LYS A 113 -10.14 7.98 -10.59
N GLY A 114 -11.03 8.95 -10.54
CA GLY A 114 -10.86 10.25 -9.89
C GLY A 114 -12.04 10.57 -8.99
N SER A 115 -11.80 11.29 -7.91
CA SER A 115 -12.82 11.75 -6.97
C SER A 115 -12.35 13.01 -6.25
N THR A 116 -13.17 13.55 -5.36
CA THR A 116 -12.75 14.66 -4.48
C THR A 116 -11.47 14.35 -3.71
N PHE A 117 -11.24 13.07 -3.35
CA PHE A 117 -10.09 12.65 -2.55
C PHE A 117 -8.96 12.02 -3.39
N LYS A 118 -9.28 11.43 -4.54
CA LYS A 118 -8.29 10.82 -5.43
C LYS A 118 -7.86 11.80 -6.51
N GLY A 119 -6.82 12.57 -6.20
CA GLY A 119 -6.09 13.43 -7.13
C GLY A 119 -4.72 12.84 -7.50
N PRO A 120 -3.89 13.59 -8.25
CA PRO A 120 -2.61 13.14 -8.77
C PRO A 120 -1.49 13.22 -7.70
N PHE A 121 -1.72 12.75 -6.48
CA PHE A 121 -0.73 12.81 -5.41
C PHE A 121 -0.13 11.44 -5.07
N HIS A 122 -0.92 10.52 -4.51
CA HIS A 122 -0.38 9.27 -3.99
C HIS A 122 0.22 8.37 -5.08
N LEU A 123 -0.51 8.09 -6.14
CA LEU A 123 -0.06 7.20 -7.21
C LEU A 123 1.18 7.73 -7.95
N PRO A 124 1.24 8.98 -8.45
CA PRO A 124 2.46 9.50 -9.06
C PRO A 124 3.63 9.58 -8.08
N ARG A 125 3.38 9.93 -6.81
CA ARG A 125 4.42 9.95 -5.76
C ARG A 125 4.97 8.54 -5.54
N MET A 126 4.11 7.55 -5.43
CA MET A 126 4.53 6.15 -5.28
C MET A 126 5.40 5.71 -6.46
N LEU A 127 4.97 5.94 -7.70
CA LEU A 127 5.72 5.56 -8.88
C LEU A 127 7.11 6.18 -8.92
N ILE A 128 7.22 7.48 -8.65
CA ILE A 128 8.51 8.20 -8.62
C ILE A 128 9.44 7.65 -7.52
N LEU A 129 8.91 7.45 -6.31
CA LEU A 129 9.73 7.00 -5.19
C LEU A 129 10.16 5.54 -5.34
N VAL A 130 9.25 4.67 -5.79
CA VAL A 130 9.54 3.25 -6.01
C VAL A 130 10.56 3.08 -7.13
N ASP A 131 10.38 3.74 -8.28
CA ASP A 131 11.32 3.71 -9.40
C ASP A 131 12.73 4.17 -8.96
N GLY A 132 12.81 5.28 -8.25
CA GLY A 132 14.09 5.78 -7.71
C GLY A 132 14.75 4.82 -6.72
N MET A 133 13.96 4.13 -5.88
CA MET A 133 14.50 3.15 -4.93
C MET A 133 14.98 1.88 -5.64
N ILE A 134 14.22 1.35 -6.60
CA ILE A 134 14.60 0.17 -7.40
C ILE A 134 15.89 0.47 -8.17
N THR A 135 15.96 1.58 -8.87
CA THR A 135 17.17 2.03 -9.59
C THR A 135 18.37 2.10 -8.66
N GLY A 136 18.20 2.67 -7.46
CA GLY A 136 19.25 2.76 -6.46
C GLY A 136 19.67 1.41 -5.85
N LEU A 137 18.80 0.43 -5.78
CA LEU A 137 19.12 -0.93 -5.31
C LEU A 137 19.90 -1.70 -6.38
N LEU A 138 19.44 -1.68 -7.64
CA LEU A 138 20.09 -2.35 -8.77
C LEU A 138 21.49 -1.78 -9.07
N SER A 139 21.75 -0.50 -8.77
CA SER A 139 23.06 0.14 -8.98
C SER A 139 24.12 -0.27 -7.96
N ARG A 140 23.78 -1.08 -6.96
CA ARG A 140 24.69 -1.54 -5.89
C ARG A 140 25.23 -2.97 -6.11
N GLU A 141 24.63 -3.66 -7.09
CA GLU A 141 25.13 -4.96 -7.60
C GLU A 141 26.23 -4.74 -8.64
#